data_be1dc79476276940f20cd1deaa2d9880
#
_entry.id   be1dc79476276940f20cd1deaa2d9880
#
_cell.length_a   1.000
_cell.length_b   1.000
_cell.length_c   1.000
_cell.angle_alpha   90.00
_cell.angle_beta   90.00
_cell.angle_gamma   90.00
#
_symmetry.space_group_name_H-M   'P 1'
#
loop_
_entity.id
_entity.type
_entity.pdbx_description
1 polymer ?
#
loop_
_entity_poly.entity_id
_entity_poly.type
_entity_poly.pdbx_seq_one_letter_code
_entity_poly.pdbx_strand_id
1 'polypeptide(L)'
;MEAKAYLRDLRISPRKVSIVLDLIRNKDVATAAGILANTPKAASLPIAKLLKSAIANAENNNGMDVSKLYVSQCFVTPARIAKRIQPRAQGRAFRILKRSSHITIAVAERQ
;
A
#
# COMPACT_ATOMS: atom_id res chain seq x y z
N MET A 1 -1.21 -14.97 15.00
CA MET A 1 -0.62 -13.64 15.30
C MET A 1 -0.27 -12.94 14.01
N GLU A 2 -0.60 -11.67 13.91
CA GLU A 2 -0.32 -10.86 12.73
C GLU A 2 0.45 -9.61 13.13
N ALA A 3 1.39 -9.21 12.29
CA ALA A 3 2.07 -7.92 12.42
C ALA A 3 1.54 -7.00 11.33
N LYS A 4 1.23 -5.77 11.68
CA LYS A 4 0.63 -4.80 10.77
C LYS A 4 1.53 -3.60 10.57
N ALA A 5 1.47 -3.02 9.40
CA ALA A 5 2.09 -1.74 9.11
C ALA A 5 1.10 -0.88 8.34
N TYR A 6 1.18 0.43 8.56
CA TYR A 6 0.25 1.40 7.99
C TYR A 6 1.01 2.47 7.24
N LEU A 7 0.52 2.84 6.08
CA LEU A 7 1.00 3.99 5.34
C LEU A 7 -0.19 4.94 5.16
N ARG A 8 -0.07 6.16 5.68
CA ARG A 8 -1.15 7.13 5.66
C ARG A 8 -0.86 8.24 4.67
N ASP A 9 -1.92 8.77 4.07
CA ASP A 9 -1.87 9.95 3.20
C ASP A 9 -0.91 9.82 2.01
N LEU A 10 -0.84 8.63 1.43
CA LEU A 10 -0.12 8.42 0.18
C LEU A 10 -0.87 9.10 -0.96
N ARG A 11 -0.18 9.93 -1.73
CA ARG A 11 -0.81 10.73 -2.79
C ARG A 11 -0.94 9.94 -4.09
N ILE A 12 -1.59 8.80 -4.02
CA ILE A 12 -1.94 7.95 -5.14
C ILE A 12 -3.39 7.53 -4.91
N SER A 13 -4.20 7.48 -5.96
CA SER A 13 -5.60 7.14 -5.79
C SER A 13 -5.77 5.71 -5.28
N PRO A 14 -6.80 5.43 -4.46
CA PRO A 14 -7.04 4.08 -3.95
C PRO A 14 -7.17 3.03 -5.05
N ARG A 15 -7.77 3.38 -6.17
CA ARG A 15 -7.94 2.46 -7.29
C ARG A 15 -6.61 1.96 -7.83
N LYS A 16 -5.64 2.88 -8.00
CA LYS A 16 -4.30 2.53 -8.50
C LYS A 16 -3.53 1.68 -7.51
N VAL A 17 -3.67 1.98 -6.21
CA VAL A 17 -3.03 1.21 -5.15
C VAL A 17 -3.63 -0.20 -5.09
N SER A 18 -4.94 -0.32 -5.19
CA SER A 18 -5.65 -1.60 -5.12
C SER A 18 -5.16 -2.58 -6.18
N ILE A 19 -4.89 -2.09 -7.40
CA ILE A 19 -4.38 -2.94 -8.48
C ILE A 19 -3.06 -3.60 -8.08
N VAL A 20 -2.16 -2.86 -7.45
CA VAL A 20 -0.86 -3.40 -7.02
C VAL A 20 -1.03 -4.33 -5.82
N LEU A 21 -1.88 -3.98 -4.86
CA LEU A 21 -2.11 -4.82 -3.67
C LEU A 21 -2.68 -6.19 -4.05
N ASP A 22 -3.52 -6.26 -5.08
CA ASP A 22 -4.08 -7.53 -5.52
C ASP A 22 -3.01 -8.50 -6.01
N LEU A 23 -1.86 -7.99 -6.47
CA LEU A 23 -0.76 -8.83 -6.93
C LEU A 23 -0.03 -9.54 -5.81
N ILE A 24 -0.05 -8.98 -4.61
CA ILE A 24 0.74 -9.53 -3.48
C ILE A 24 -0.12 -10.19 -2.41
N ARG A 25 -1.43 -10.15 -2.54
CA ARG A 25 -2.33 -10.74 -1.53
C ARG A 25 -2.11 -12.25 -1.45
N ASN A 26 -1.94 -12.75 -0.22
CA ASN A 26 -1.70 -14.18 0.09
C ASN A 26 -0.39 -14.74 -0.47
N LYS A 27 0.53 -13.88 -0.88
CA LYS A 27 1.85 -14.31 -1.34
C LYS A 27 2.85 -14.30 -0.20
N ASP A 28 3.84 -15.18 -0.26
CA ASP A 28 4.96 -15.15 0.68
C ASP A 28 5.68 -13.81 0.56
N VAL A 29 6.27 -13.33 1.67
CA VAL A 29 6.91 -12.01 1.65
C VAL A 29 8.03 -11.91 0.64
N ALA A 30 8.80 -12.98 0.44
CA ALA A 30 9.87 -13.00 -0.57
C ALA A 30 9.30 -12.88 -1.98
N THR A 31 8.23 -13.61 -2.27
CA THR A 31 7.54 -13.54 -3.56
C THR A 31 6.90 -12.17 -3.76
N ALA A 32 6.25 -11.63 -2.73
CA ALA A 32 5.62 -10.31 -2.80
C ALA A 32 6.67 -9.22 -3.08
N ALA A 33 7.81 -9.27 -2.41
CA ALA A 33 8.89 -8.30 -2.63
C ALA A 33 9.40 -8.37 -4.07
N GLY A 34 9.56 -9.58 -4.61
CA GLY A 34 9.98 -9.76 -6.00
C GLY A 34 8.96 -9.21 -6.99
N ILE A 35 7.67 -9.45 -6.74
CA ILE A 35 6.59 -8.92 -7.59
C ILE A 35 6.64 -7.39 -7.60
N LEU A 36 6.76 -6.77 -6.42
CA LEU A 36 6.79 -5.31 -6.32
C LEU A 36 8.02 -4.71 -7.00
N ALA A 37 9.18 -5.38 -6.90
CA ALA A 37 10.40 -4.91 -7.53
C ALA A 37 10.29 -4.90 -9.07
N ASN A 38 9.48 -5.81 -9.63
CA ASN A 38 9.33 -5.97 -11.07
C ASN A 38 8.07 -5.31 -11.64
N THR A 39 7.25 -4.69 -10.81
CA THR A 39 6.01 -4.05 -11.24
C THR A 39 6.25 -2.56 -11.49
N PRO A 40 6.15 -2.08 -12.73
CA PRO A 40 6.45 -0.68 -13.06
C PRO A 40 5.24 0.23 -12.80
N LYS A 41 4.80 0.31 -11.55
CA LYS A 41 3.68 1.16 -11.13
C LYS A 41 4.17 2.15 -10.08
N ALA A 42 3.57 3.34 -10.07
CA ALA A 42 3.94 4.37 -9.10
C ALA A 42 3.73 3.91 -7.65
N ALA A 43 2.71 3.08 -7.41
CA ALA A 43 2.40 2.59 -6.07
C ALA A 43 3.36 1.50 -5.59
N SER A 44 4.13 0.86 -6.48
CA SER A 44 4.97 -0.29 -6.11
C SER A 44 6.03 0.04 -5.09
N LEU A 45 6.74 1.16 -5.25
CA LEU A 45 7.81 1.54 -4.33
C LEU A 45 7.30 1.85 -2.92
N PRO A 46 6.26 2.67 -2.73
CA PRO A 46 5.70 2.89 -1.40
C PRO A 46 5.19 1.61 -0.75
N ILE A 47 4.55 0.74 -1.51
CA ILE A 47 4.03 -0.54 -1.01
C ILE A 47 5.19 -1.46 -0.60
N ALA A 48 6.28 -1.48 -1.38
CA ALA A 48 7.46 -2.28 -1.05
C ALA A 48 8.08 -1.82 0.27
N LYS A 49 8.15 -0.51 0.51
CA LYS A 49 8.64 0.04 1.78
C LYS A 49 7.72 -0.33 2.93
N LEU A 50 6.41 -0.28 2.71
CA LEU A 50 5.42 -0.65 3.74
C LEU A 50 5.54 -2.14 4.08
N LEU A 51 5.74 -3.00 3.08
CA LEU A 51 5.95 -4.43 3.30
C LEU A 51 7.19 -4.68 4.14
N LYS A 52 8.28 -3.98 3.88
CA LYS A 52 9.49 -4.07 4.71
C LYS A 52 9.22 -3.67 6.16
N SER A 53 8.42 -2.64 6.37
CA SER A 53 8.03 -2.22 7.72
C SER A 53 7.22 -3.31 8.43
N ALA A 54 6.29 -3.94 7.72
CA ALA A 54 5.50 -5.03 8.29
C ALA A 54 6.38 -6.22 8.67
N ILE A 55 7.33 -6.58 7.81
CA ILE A 55 8.27 -7.66 8.09
C ILE A 55 9.14 -7.32 9.31
N ALA A 56 9.64 -6.09 9.39
CA ALA A 56 10.43 -5.66 10.54
C ALA A 56 9.61 -5.68 11.83
N ASN A 57 8.34 -5.28 11.79
CA ASN A 57 7.47 -5.36 12.95
C ASN A 57 7.25 -6.81 13.39
N ALA A 58 7.08 -7.72 12.45
CA ALA A 58 6.89 -9.14 12.74
C ALA A 58 8.13 -9.74 13.41
N GLU A 59 9.31 -9.45 12.87
CA GLU A 59 10.55 -10.00 13.36
C GLU A 59 10.94 -9.39 14.71
N ASN A 60 10.97 -8.06 14.81
CA ASN A 60 11.52 -7.36 15.96
C ASN A 60 10.57 -7.27 17.14
N ASN A 61 9.28 -7.10 16.87
CA ASN A 61 8.29 -6.87 17.93
C ASN A 61 7.55 -8.14 18.34
N ASN A 62 7.36 -9.07 17.41
CA ASN A 62 6.54 -10.27 17.64
C ASN A 62 7.36 -11.57 17.58
N GLY A 63 8.66 -11.50 17.27
CA GLY A 63 9.53 -12.67 17.23
C GLY A 63 9.17 -13.71 16.18
N MET A 64 8.53 -13.30 15.10
CA MET A 64 8.10 -14.21 14.04
C MET A 64 9.26 -14.62 13.14
N ASP A 65 9.17 -15.82 12.59
CA ASP A 65 10.15 -16.35 11.64
C ASP A 65 9.86 -15.76 10.26
N VAL A 66 10.77 -14.93 9.76
CA VAL A 66 10.61 -14.23 8.47
C VAL A 66 10.44 -15.22 7.32
N SER A 67 11.08 -16.38 7.37
CA SER A 67 10.98 -17.37 6.29
C SER A 67 9.58 -17.94 6.13
N LYS A 68 8.74 -17.82 7.15
CA LYS A 68 7.36 -18.33 7.14
C LYS A 68 6.31 -17.25 6.92
N LEU A 69 6.71 -16.00 6.80
CA LEU A 69 5.76 -14.90 6.67
C LEU A 69 5.11 -14.84 5.31
N TYR A 70 3.86 -14.48 5.29
CA TYR A 70 3.11 -14.20 4.07
C TYR A 70 2.20 -12.99 4.29
N VAL A 71 1.76 -12.38 3.21
CA VAL A 71 0.84 -11.24 3.27
C VAL A 71 -0.57 -11.80 3.55
N SER A 72 -0.98 -11.75 4.81
CA SER A 72 -2.29 -12.29 5.20
C SER A 72 -3.42 -11.34 4.84
N GLN A 73 -3.20 -10.04 4.95
CA GLN A 73 -4.17 -9.03 4.58
C GLN A 73 -3.45 -7.84 3.97
N CYS A 74 -4.02 -7.28 2.95
CA CYS A 74 -3.60 -5.98 2.42
C CYS A 74 -4.82 -5.30 1.81
N PHE A 75 -5.01 -4.05 2.19
CA PHE A 75 -6.13 -3.29 1.67
C PHE A 75 -5.81 -1.80 1.68
N VAL A 76 -6.58 -1.07 0.90
CA VAL A 76 -6.46 0.39 0.79
C VAL A 76 -7.81 1.01 1.14
N THR A 77 -7.76 2.12 1.86
CA THR A 77 -8.95 2.92 2.15
C THR A 77 -8.74 4.33 1.61
N PRO A 78 -9.82 5.02 1.20
CA PRO A 78 -9.71 6.41 0.77
C PRO A 78 -9.24 7.29 1.93
N ALA A 79 -8.31 8.18 1.63
CA ALA A 79 -7.85 9.19 2.57
C ALA A 79 -8.46 10.54 2.20
N ARG A 80 -7.89 11.60 2.75
CA ARG A 80 -8.34 12.96 2.47
C ARG A 80 -8.29 13.26 0.97
N ILE A 81 -9.32 13.91 0.46
CA ILE A 81 -9.35 14.39 -0.91
C ILE A 81 -9.01 15.88 -0.89
N ALA A 82 -7.93 16.25 -1.57
CA ALA A 82 -7.57 17.65 -1.75
C ALA A 82 -8.29 18.17 -2.98
N LYS A 83 -9.13 19.17 -2.80
CA LYS A 83 -9.88 19.79 -3.89
C LYS A 83 -9.14 21.01 -4.38
N ARG A 84 -8.95 21.11 -5.69
CA ARG A 84 -8.34 22.26 -6.32
C ARG A 84 -9.29 22.82 -7.35
N ILE A 85 -9.26 24.13 -7.56
CA ILE A 85 -10.05 24.81 -8.56
C ILE A 85 -9.11 25.32 -9.63
N GLN A 86 -9.35 24.94 -10.87
CA GLN A 86 -8.56 25.38 -12.01
C GLN A 86 -9.40 26.32 -12.85
N PRO A 87 -9.00 27.61 -12.98
CA PRO A 87 -9.72 28.53 -13.86
C PRO A 87 -9.62 28.10 -15.32
N ARG A 88 -10.68 28.27 -16.05
CA ARG A 88 -10.73 28.00 -17.47
C ARG A 88 -11.13 29.28 -18.22
N ALA A 89 -10.90 29.31 -19.52
CA ALA A 89 -11.37 30.39 -20.37
C ALA A 89 -12.88 30.59 -20.17
N GLN A 90 -13.36 31.82 -20.34
CA GLN A 90 -14.77 32.21 -20.14
C GLN A 90 -15.20 32.21 -18.68
N GLY A 91 -14.25 32.34 -17.75
CA GLY A 91 -14.56 32.50 -16.32
C GLY A 91 -15.08 31.25 -15.63
N ARG A 92 -15.03 30.09 -16.29
CA ARG A 92 -15.45 28.84 -15.65
C ARG A 92 -14.31 28.27 -14.83
N ALA A 93 -14.66 27.67 -13.69
CA ALA A 93 -13.72 26.97 -12.83
C ALA A 93 -14.08 25.49 -12.79
N PHE A 94 -13.04 24.64 -12.88
CA PHE A 94 -13.21 23.19 -12.79
C PHE A 94 -12.56 22.71 -11.51
N ARG A 95 -13.26 21.82 -10.80
CA ARG A 95 -12.75 21.24 -9.58
C ARG A 95 -11.84 20.04 -9.91
N ILE A 96 -10.62 20.07 -9.39
CA ILE A 96 -9.66 18.97 -9.51
C ILE A 96 -9.62 18.26 -8.17
N LEU A 97 -9.86 16.94 -8.17
CA LEU A 97 -9.81 16.12 -6.96
C LEU A 97 -8.46 15.42 -6.90
N LYS A 98 -7.68 15.73 -5.86
CA LYS A 98 -6.41 15.06 -5.59
C LYS A 98 -6.66 14.00 -4.53
N ARG A 99 -6.78 12.75 -4.96
CA ARG A 99 -7.10 11.64 -4.07
C ARG A 99 -5.85 11.10 -3.39
N SER A 100 -6.03 10.63 -2.18
CA SER A 100 -4.97 10.01 -1.38
C SER A 100 -5.48 8.69 -0.82
N SER A 101 -4.56 7.89 -0.33
CA SER A 101 -4.86 6.54 0.16
C SER A 101 -4.21 6.29 1.51
N HIS A 102 -4.88 5.47 2.31
CA HIS A 102 -4.29 4.82 3.48
C HIS A 102 -4.14 3.34 3.15
N ILE A 103 -2.96 2.78 3.37
CA ILE A 103 -2.67 1.38 3.06
C ILE A 103 -2.37 0.63 4.35
N THR A 104 -2.93 -0.56 4.48
CA THR A 104 -2.65 -1.46 5.59
C THR A 104 -2.13 -2.77 5.02
N ILE A 105 -1.00 -3.24 5.54
CA ILE A 105 -0.47 -4.56 5.21
C ILE A 105 -0.30 -5.32 6.52
N ALA A 106 -0.83 -6.54 6.57
CA ALA A 106 -0.63 -7.45 7.69
C ALA A 106 0.09 -8.69 7.19
N VAL A 107 1.09 -9.14 7.95
CA VAL A 107 1.82 -10.37 7.66
C VAL A 107 1.63 -11.34 8.82
N ALA A 108 1.61 -12.63 8.49
CA ALA A 108 1.45 -13.70 9.48
C ALA A 108 2.34 -14.87 9.08
N GLU A 109 2.59 -15.79 10.01
CA GLU A 109 3.33 -17.00 9.72
C GLU A 109 2.42 -18.05 9.11
N ARG A 110 2.89 -18.73 8.05
CA ARG A 110 2.20 -19.91 7.52
C ARG A 110 2.45 -21.09 8.44
N GLN A 111 1.40 -21.84 8.62
CA GLN A 111 1.48 -23.08 9.39
C GLN A 111 1.76 -24.27 8.48
#